data_01de419c934b74e82a6575253cf7e478
#
_entry.id   01de419c934b74e82a6575253cf7e478
#
_cell.length_a   1.000
_cell.length_b   1.000
_cell.length_c   1.000
_cell.angle_alpha   90.00
_cell.angle_beta   90.00
_cell.angle_gamma   90.00
#
_symmetry.space_group_name_H-M   'P 1'
#
loop_
_entity.id
_entity.type
_entity.pdbx_description
1 polymer ?
#
loop_
_entity_poly.entity_id
_entity_poly.type
_entity_poly.pdbx_seq_one_letter_code
_entity_poly.pdbx_strand_id
1 'polypeptide(L)'
;MPNTSAVQRRQLIPFAAVSASYFAHIGFFNPYLPLWLKELGFGLVAISILTSVQAATRLFAPYAWGWLSDHTGERVSLLRYGATAAMLCACILFFELGPIGLGLVLLVMFTHTSAMMPMSEAAMAHLVSQGGAFDAKRYGRVRLFGSIGFLFTVFLAGAWFEYFGMHHFPGWTVLSLAAVAASVWMLPNLKEAVPLNDTKVAVWPVLRQKPVMWFFIAAFFHVLSHMG
;
A
#
# COMPACT_ATOMS: atom_id res chain seq x y z
N MET A 1 8.46 31.99 -18.59
CA MET A 1 7.62 31.21 -17.63
C MET A 1 8.07 29.76 -17.70
N PRO A 2 8.45 29.10 -16.60
CA PRO A 2 8.83 27.69 -16.65
C PRO A 2 7.63 26.87 -17.13
N ASN A 3 7.91 25.95 -18.04
CA ASN A 3 6.91 25.12 -18.72
C ASN A 3 6.12 24.30 -17.65
N THR A 4 4.91 24.69 -17.36
CA THR A 4 4.04 24.11 -16.30
C THR A 4 3.97 22.59 -16.42
N SER A 5 4.06 22.06 -17.65
CA SER A 5 4.07 20.63 -17.92
C SER A 5 5.35 19.93 -17.45
N ALA A 6 6.50 20.59 -17.48
CA ALA A 6 7.78 20.01 -17.04
C ALA A 6 7.88 19.99 -15.51
N VAL A 7 7.35 20.99 -14.82
CA VAL A 7 7.31 21.04 -13.35
C VAL A 7 6.38 19.97 -12.81
N GLN A 8 5.18 19.84 -13.36
CA GLN A 8 4.24 18.77 -12.99
C GLN A 8 4.81 17.37 -13.26
N ARG A 9 5.54 17.17 -14.36
CA ARG A 9 6.16 15.88 -14.67
C ARG A 9 7.21 15.50 -13.64
N ARG A 10 8.03 16.44 -13.15
CA ARG A 10 9.01 16.21 -12.08
C ARG A 10 8.34 15.80 -10.77
N GLN A 11 7.18 16.35 -10.45
CA GLN A 11 6.43 16.03 -9.22
C GLN A 11 5.81 14.62 -9.24
N LEU A 12 5.58 14.02 -10.42
CA LEU A 12 5.03 12.67 -10.55
C LEU A 12 6.08 11.55 -10.41
N ILE A 13 7.36 11.85 -10.58
CA ILE A 13 8.44 10.85 -10.45
C ILE A 13 8.45 10.18 -9.06
N PRO A 14 8.35 10.91 -7.95
CA PRO A 14 8.28 10.29 -6.62
C PRO A 14 7.06 9.37 -6.46
N PHE A 15 5.90 9.72 -7.02
CA PHE A 15 4.72 8.86 -6.99
C PHE A 15 4.92 7.57 -7.80
N ALA A 16 5.61 7.64 -8.93
CA ALA A 16 5.98 6.46 -9.69
C ALA A 16 6.95 5.56 -8.91
N ALA A 17 7.90 6.15 -8.19
CA ALA A 17 8.81 5.42 -7.31
C ALA A 17 8.06 4.74 -6.14
N VAL A 18 7.11 5.43 -5.50
CA VAL A 18 6.24 4.85 -4.45
C VAL A 18 5.42 3.70 -5.02
N SER A 19 4.79 3.89 -6.19
CA SER A 19 4.01 2.82 -6.84
C SER A 19 4.90 1.60 -7.15
N ALA A 20 6.06 1.82 -7.76
CA ALA A 20 6.98 0.74 -8.12
C ALA A 20 7.48 -0.02 -6.88
N SER A 21 7.98 0.68 -5.86
CA SER A 21 8.55 0.07 -4.65
C SER A 21 7.49 -0.65 -3.81
N TYR A 22 6.29 -0.06 -3.67
CA TYR A 22 5.20 -0.68 -2.92
C TYR A 22 4.70 -1.96 -3.57
N PHE A 23 4.46 -1.94 -4.89
CA PHE A 23 4.04 -3.14 -5.60
C PHE A 23 5.17 -4.17 -5.74
N ALA A 24 6.44 -3.73 -5.78
CA ALA A 24 7.58 -4.62 -5.66
C ALA A 24 7.59 -5.35 -4.30
N HIS A 25 7.33 -4.64 -3.19
CA HIS A 25 7.19 -5.24 -1.88
C HIS A 25 6.06 -6.29 -1.86
N ILE A 26 4.88 -5.95 -2.35
CA ILE A 26 3.74 -6.89 -2.41
C ILE A 26 4.05 -8.07 -3.33
N GLY A 27 4.76 -7.83 -4.43
CA GLY A 27 5.10 -8.85 -5.42
C GLY A 27 5.90 -10.02 -4.87
N PHE A 28 6.81 -9.78 -3.91
CA PHE A 28 7.48 -10.89 -3.26
C PHE A 28 6.81 -11.28 -1.93
N PHE A 29 6.36 -10.32 -1.13
CA PHE A 29 5.91 -10.59 0.23
C PHE A 29 4.70 -11.53 0.26
N ASN A 30 3.67 -11.24 -0.53
CA ASN A 30 2.42 -12.00 -0.50
C ASN A 30 2.58 -13.47 -0.92
N PRO A 31 3.22 -13.81 -2.04
CA PRO A 31 3.36 -15.20 -2.44
C PRO A 31 4.38 -15.98 -1.58
N TYR A 32 5.40 -15.32 -1.05
CA TYR A 32 6.48 -16.01 -0.33
C TYR A 32 6.30 -16.05 1.19
N LEU A 33 5.44 -15.21 1.78
CA LEU A 33 5.12 -15.26 3.22
C LEU A 33 4.66 -16.67 3.67
N PRO A 34 3.69 -17.32 3.01
CA PRO A 34 3.27 -18.66 3.41
C PRO A 34 4.38 -19.71 3.33
N LEU A 35 5.26 -19.58 2.33
CA LEU A 35 6.39 -20.49 2.15
C LEU A 35 7.44 -20.32 3.24
N TRP A 36 7.76 -19.07 3.59
CA TRP A 36 8.64 -18.76 4.70
C TRP A 36 8.09 -19.27 6.04
N LEU A 37 6.81 -19.06 6.31
CA LEU A 37 6.15 -19.59 7.52
C LEU A 37 6.20 -21.12 7.58
N LYS A 38 6.05 -21.79 6.44
CA LYS A 38 6.19 -23.24 6.35
C LYS A 38 7.62 -23.70 6.67
N GLU A 39 8.66 -22.98 6.19
CA GLU A 39 10.05 -23.27 6.52
C GLU A 39 10.37 -23.08 7.99
N LEU A 40 9.72 -22.11 8.64
CA LEU A 40 9.80 -21.94 10.10
C LEU A 40 9.09 -23.05 10.90
N GLY A 41 8.45 -24.02 10.23
CA GLY A 41 7.78 -25.16 10.87
C GLY A 41 6.34 -24.91 11.28
N PHE A 42 5.71 -23.79 10.85
CA PHE A 42 4.30 -23.55 11.16
C PHE A 42 3.39 -24.50 10.39
N GLY A 43 2.37 -25.05 11.09
CA GLY A 43 1.32 -25.85 10.48
C GLY A 43 0.34 -24.99 9.66
N LEU A 44 -0.43 -25.64 8.77
CA LEU A 44 -1.36 -24.96 7.85
C LEU A 44 -2.33 -24.00 8.54
N VAL A 45 -2.86 -24.37 9.70
CA VAL A 45 -3.79 -23.51 10.47
C VAL A 45 -3.10 -22.22 10.92
N ALA A 46 -1.90 -22.33 11.46
CA ALA A 46 -1.12 -21.15 11.88
C ALA A 46 -0.77 -20.25 10.69
N ILE A 47 -0.36 -20.84 9.56
CA ILE A 47 -0.09 -20.10 8.31
C ILE A 47 -1.35 -19.35 7.86
N SER A 48 -2.49 -20.03 7.83
CA SER A 48 -3.77 -19.41 7.42
C SER A 48 -4.18 -18.26 8.35
N ILE A 49 -4.00 -18.40 9.66
CA ILE A 49 -4.27 -17.33 10.63
C ILE A 49 -3.32 -16.15 10.40
N LEU A 50 -2.02 -16.39 10.28
CA LEU A 50 -1.00 -15.35 10.12
C LEU A 50 -1.18 -14.59 8.78
N THR A 51 -1.51 -15.28 7.70
CA THR A 51 -1.76 -14.63 6.41
C THR A 51 -3.10 -13.88 6.39
N SER A 52 -4.12 -14.34 7.12
CA SER A 52 -5.40 -13.63 7.21
C SER A 52 -5.33 -12.32 8.01
N VAL A 53 -4.28 -12.11 8.81
CA VAL A 53 -4.02 -10.81 9.47
C VAL A 53 -3.96 -9.68 8.44
N GLN A 54 -3.35 -9.90 7.27
CA GLN A 54 -3.31 -8.92 6.19
C GLN A 54 -4.71 -8.55 5.69
N ALA A 55 -5.57 -9.55 5.49
CA ALA A 55 -6.96 -9.31 5.05
C ALA A 55 -7.74 -8.55 6.13
N ALA A 56 -7.57 -8.91 7.40
CA ALA A 56 -8.22 -8.24 8.52
C ALA A 56 -7.81 -6.76 8.62
N THR A 57 -6.52 -6.43 8.47
CA THR A 57 -6.06 -5.04 8.53
C THR A 57 -6.64 -4.18 7.40
N ARG A 58 -6.91 -4.75 6.23
CA ARG A 58 -7.53 -4.03 5.10
C ARG A 58 -8.96 -3.56 5.40
N LEU A 59 -9.63 -4.14 6.39
CA LEU A 59 -10.99 -3.74 6.76
C LEU A 59 -11.03 -2.42 7.55
N PHE A 60 -10.04 -2.13 8.38
CA PHE A 60 -10.07 -0.96 9.26
C PHE A 60 -8.93 0.02 9.04
N ALA A 61 -7.72 -0.44 8.70
CA ALA A 61 -6.56 0.44 8.67
C ALA A 61 -6.63 1.53 7.57
N PRO A 62 -7.05 1.25 6.32
CA PRO A 62 -7.21 2.30 5.32
C PRO A 62 -8.22 3.36 5.73
N TYR A 63 -9.30 2.96 6.42
CA TYR A 63 -10.29 3.89 6.93
C TYR A 63 -9.73 4.78 8.03
N ALA A 64 -9.03 4.20 9.01
CA ALA A 64 -8.44 4.94 10.12
C ALA A 64 -7.38 5.94 9.63
N TRP A 65 -6.47 5.51 8.74
CA TRP A 65 -5.46 6.36 8.15
C TRP A 65 -6.05 7.43 7.24
N GLY A 66 -7.07 7.11 6.44
CA GLY A 66 -7.79 8.06 5.60
C GLY A 66 -8.48 9.13 6.45
N TRP A 67 -9.20 8.71 7.49
CA TRP A 67 -9.82 9.63 8.43
C TRP A 67 -8.80 10.59 9.08
N LEU A 68 -7.69 10.04 9.58
CA LEU A 68 -6.62 10.85 10.17
C LEU A 68 -6.02 11.83 9.15
N SER A 69 -5.79 11.38 7.93
CA SER A 69 -5.29 12.19 6.82
C SER A 69 -6.21 13.36 6.47
N ASP A 70 -7.51 13.10 6.41
CA ASP A 70 -8.51 14.09 6.02
C ASP A 70 -8.71 15.16 7.13
N HIS A 71 -8.53 14.76 8.41
CA HIS A 71 -8.62 15.69 9.54
C HIS A 71 -7.35 16.51 9.75
N THR A 72 -6.19 15.97 9.43
CA THR A 72 -4.90 16.68 9.62
C THR A 72 -4.46 17.46 8.38
N GLY A 73 -4.92 17.08 7.20
CA GLY A 73 -4.43 17.59 5.92
C GLY A 73 -2.97 17.21 5.62
N GLU A 74 -2.36 16.35 6.44
CA GLU A 74 -0.93 15.99 6.37
C GLU A 74 -0.70 14.58 5.80
N ARG A 75 -1.35 14.27 4.70
CA ARG A 75 -1.30 12.95 4.06
C ARG A 75 0.11 12.44 3.80
N VAL A 76 1.01 13.29 3.29
CA VAL A 76 2.39 12.90 3.00
C VAL A 76 3.19 12.63 4.27
N SER A 77 3.00 13.41 5.34
CA SER A 77 3.64 13.17 6.64
C SER A 77 3.22 11.83 7.24
N LEU A 78 1.93 11.49 7.15
CA LEU A 78 1.40 10.21 7.60
C LEU A 78 1.92 9.03 6.78
N LEU A 79 2.08 9.20 5.45
CA LEU A 79 2.71 8.20 4.59
C LEU A 79 4.17 7.95 5.01
N ARG A 80 4.95 9.00 5.31
CA ARG A 80 6.34 8.88 5.77
C ARG A 80 6.42 8.16 7.10
N TYR A 81 5.56 8.52 8.04
CA TYR A 81 5.46 7.83 9.32
C TYR A 81 5.14 6.35 9.12
N GLY A 82 4.07 6.03 8.39
CA GLY A 82 3.65 4.65 8.15
C GLY A 82 4.72 3.80 7.46
N ALA A 83 5.38 4.33 6.43
CA ALA A 83 6.44 3.63 5.72
C ALA A 83 7.65 3.34 6.62
N THR A 84 8.07 4.35 7.41
CA THR A 84 9.20 4.20 8.35
C THR A 84 8.85 3.23 9.48
N ALA A 85 7.66 3.32 10.05
CA ALA A 85 7.20 2.43 11.10
C ALA A 85 7.10 0.97 10.61
N ALA A 86 6.57 0.74 9.41
CA ALA A 86 6.51 -0.60 8.82
C ALA A 86 7.91 -1.18 8.59
N MET A 87 8.85 -0.38 8.08
CA MET A 87 10.24 -0.79 7.88
C MET A 87 10.91 -1.16 9.20
N LEU A 88 10.76 -0.34 10.24
CA LEU A 88 11.34 -0.62 11.56
C LEU A 88 10.72 -1.87 12.19
N CYS A 89 9.40 -2.03 12.04
CA CYS A 89 8.71 -3.22 12.52
C CYS A 89 9.19 -4.49 11.80
N ALA A 90 9.50 -4.42 10.51
CA ALA A 90 10.03 -5.55 9.75
C ALA A 90 11.41 -6.02 10.25
N CYS A 91 12.21 -5.16 10.88
CA CYS A 91 13.47 -5.56 11.48
C CYS A 91 13.28 -6.59 12.63
N ILE A 92 12.09 -6.64 13.23
CA ILE A 92 11.77 -7.61 14.28
C ILE A 92 11.65 -9.04 13.71
N LEU A 93 11.42 -9.20 12.39
CA LEU A 93 11.35 -10.51 11.74
C LEU A 93 12.69 -11.28 11.73
N PHE A 94 13.79 -10.63 12.06
CA PHE A 94 15.08 -11.31 12.23
C PHE A 94 15.21 -12.08 13.54
N PHE A 95 14.29 -11.87 14.50
CA PHE A 95 14.29 -12.58 15.76
C PHE A 95 13.39 -13.82 15.68
N GLU A 96 13.73 -14.84 16.45
CA GLU A 96 12.88 -16.03 16.60
C GLU A 96 11.62 -15.66 17.39
N LEU A 97 10.50 -15.60 16.67
CA LEU A 97 9.20 -15.23 17.22
C LEU A 97 8.28 -16.45 17.23
N GLY A 98 7.61 -16.68 18.36
CA GLY A 98 6.49 -17.60 18.40
C GLY A 98 5.31 -17.07 17.55
N PRO A 99 4.28 -17.91 17.30
CA PRO A 99 3.17 -17.55 16.41
C PRO A 99 2.43 -16.27 16.83
N ILE A 100 2.29 -16.02 18.13
CA ILE A 100 1.65 -14.81 18.66
C ILE A 100 2.52 -13.58 18.39
N GLY A 101 3.82 -13.66 18.71
CA GLY A 101 4.75 -12.56 18.47
C GLY A 101 4.84 -12.19 16.99
N LEU A 102 4.93 -13.19 16.11
CA LEU A 102 4.92 -12.99 14.67
C LEU A 102 3.61 -12.39 14.18
N GLY A 103 2.47 -12.87 14.70
CA GLY A 103 1.15 -12.30 14.39
C GLY A 103 1.04 -10.83 14.76
N LEU A 104 1.57 -10.41 15.91
CA LEU A 104 1.60 -9.01 16.33
C LEU A 104 2.49 -8.17 15.42
N VAL A 105 3.68 -8.65 15.05
CA VAL A 105 4.57 -7.95 14.11
C VAL A 105 3.89 -7.76 12.75
N LEU A 106 3.28 -8.82 12.21
CA LEU A 106 2.54 -8.75 10.95
C LEU A 106 1.34 -7.80 11.05
N LEU A 107 0.60 -7.82 12.16
CA LEU A 107 -0.54 -6.92 12.40
C LEU A 107 -0.09 -5.45 12.36
N VAL A 108 0.96 -5.09 13.09
CA VAL A 108 1.49 -3.73 13.11
C VAL A 108 2.02 -3.33 11.74
N MET A 109 2.81 -4.18 11.10
CA MET A 109 3.36 -3.94 9.77
C MET A 109 2.26 -3.73 8.73
N PHE A 110 1.25 -4.61 8.68
CA PHE A 110 0.14 -4.48 7.74
C PHE A 110 -0.78 -3.29 8.03
N THR A 111 -0.99 -2.93 9.29
CA THR A 111 -1.75 -1.73 9.67
C THR A 111 -1.11 -0.48 9.06
N HIS A 112 0.21 -0.39 9.00
CA HIS A 112 0.91 0.75 8.44
C HIS A 112 1.03 0.68 6.90
N THR A 113 1.13 -0.52 6.31
CA THR A 113 1.30 -0.67 4.85
C THR A 113 -0.01 -0.66 4.07
N SER A 114 -1.12 -1.14 4.66
CA SER A 114 -2.40 -1.30 3.95
C SER A 114 -3.03 0.00 3.45
N ALA A 115 -2.75 1.12 4.11
CA ALA A 115 -3.25 2.43 3.71
C ALA A 115 -2.32 3.20 2.77
N MET A 116 -1.09 2.74 2.56
CA MET A 116 -0.10 3.50 1.77
C MET A 116 -0.56 3.76 0.35
N MET A 117 -1.09 2.73 -0.31
CA MET A 117 -1.48 2.87 -1.71
C MET A 117 -2.70 3.77 -1.88
N PRO A 118 -3.83 3.58 -1.14
CA PRO A 118 -4.98 4.49 -1.21
C PRO A 118 -4.61 5.94 -0.92
N MET A 119 -3.79 6.20 0.09
CA MET A 119 -3.36 7.56 0.44
C MET A 119 -2.44 8.17 -0.61
N SER A 120 -1.49 7.40 -1.15
CA SER A 120 -0.60 7.85 -2.23
C SER A 120 -1.39 8.15 -3.51
N GLU A 121 -2.36 7.32 -3.85
CA GLU A 121 -3.24 7.51 -5.01
C GLU A 121 -4.11 8.75 -4.86
N ALA A 122 -4.64 9.01 -3.66
CA ALA A 122 -5.42 10.22 -3.40
C ALA A 122 -4.57 11.48 -3.55
N ALA A 123 -3.34 11.49 -2.99
CA ALA A 123 -2.40 12.61 -3.15
C ALA A 123 -2.02 12.83 -4.62
N MET A 124 -1.78 11.75 -5.37
CA MET A 124 -1.49 11.81 -6.81
C MET A 124 -2.69 12.31 -7.61
N ALA A 125 -3.90 11.82 -7.31
CA ALA A 125 -5.13 12.24 -7.98
C ALA A 125 -5.37 13.73 -7.79
N HIS A 126 -5.15 14.26 -6.58
CA HIS A 126 -5.20 15.70 -6.32
C HIS A 126 -4.21 16.47 -7.19
N LEU A 127 -2.96 16.00 -7.29
CA LEU A 127 -1.92 16.63 -8.10
C LEU A 127 -2.25 16.66 -9.60
N VAL A 128 -2.77 15.54 -10.16
CA VAL A 128 -3.10 15.46 -11.60
C VAL A 128 -4.40 16.17 -11.96
N SER A 129 -5.21 16.56 -10.97
CA SER A 129 -6.46 17.31 -11.15
C SER A 129 -6.29 18.83 -11.02
N GLN A 130 -5.12 19.34 -10.63
CA GLN A 130 -4.86 20.77 -10.45
C GLN A 130 -5.02 21.62 -11.72
N GLY A 131 -5.07 20.99 -12.89
CA GLY A 131 -5.33 21.67 -14.18
C GLY A 131 -6.82 21.78 -14.56
N GLY A 132 -7.76 21.43 -13.66
CA GLY A 132 -9.22 21.52 -13.85
C GLY A 132 -9.88 20.21 -14.30
N ALA A 133 -9.18 19.32 -15.02
CA ALA A 133 -9.66 18.00 -15.38
C ALA A 133 -8.67 16.92 -14.95
N PHE A 134 -9.20 15.75 -14.56
CA PHE A 134 -8.36 14.60 -14.18
C PHE A 134 -7.59 14.05 -15.40
N ASP A 135 -6.26 14.04 -15.33
CA ASP A 135 -5.40 13.50 -16.40
C ASP A 135 -5.20 11.98 -16.22
N ALA A 136 -6.15 11.21 -16.74
CA ALA A 136 -6.13 9.75 -16.69
C ALA A 136 -4.86 9.12 -17.31
N LYS A 137 -4.29 9.76 -18.36
CA LYS A 137 -3.08 9.26 -19.03
C LYS A 137 -1.84 9.39 -18.15
N ARG A 138 -1.71 10.48 -17.42
CA ARG A 138 -0.63 10.67 -16.44
C ARG A 138 -0.78 9.73 -15.27
N TYR A 139 -1.97 9.59 -14.74
CA TYR A 139 -2.30 8.65 -13.67
C TYR A 139 -1.95 7.21 -14.07
N GLY A 140 -2.39 6.76 -15.25
CA GLY A 140 -2.12 5.42 -15.77
C GLY A 140 -0.63 5.13 -15.95
N ARG A 141 0.16 6.11 -16.38
CA ARG A 141 1.63 5.95 -16.50
C ARG A 141 2.30 5.71 -15.15
N VAL A 142 1.88 6.42 -14.10
CA VAL A 142 2.42 6.21 -12.74
C VAL A 142 2.06 4.82 -12.24
N ARG A 143 0.82 4.38 -12.46
CA ARG A 143 0.35 3.04 -12.09
C ARG A 143 1.09 1.92 -12.81
N LEU A 144 1.50 2.12 -14.06
CA LEU A 144 2.27 1.15 -14.84
C LEU A 144 3.59 0.76 -14.15
N PHE A 145 4.27 1.72 -13.50
CA PHE A 145 5.50 1.42 -12.76
C PHE A 145 5.24 0.45 -11.59
N GLY A 146 4.05 0.50 -10.98
CA GLY A 146 3.65 -0.48 -9.97
C GLY A 146 3.57 -1.90 -10.55
N SER A 147 2.92 -2.07 -11.69
CA SER A 147 2.83 -3.38 -12.35
C SER A 147 4.21 -3.93 -12.74
N ILE A 148 5.10 -3.06 -13.24
CA ILE A 148 6.49 -3.45 -13.57
C ILE A 148 7.24 -3.86 -12.30
N GLY A 149 7.13 -3.08 -11.22
CA GLY A 149 7.76 -3.38 -9.94
C GLY A 149 7.30 -4.72 -9.37
N PHE A 150 5.98 -4.97 -9.39
CA PHE A 150 5.39 -6.24 -8.96
C PHE A 150 5.96 -7.42 -9.75
N LEU A 151 5.84 -7.36 -11.08
CA LEU A 151 6.24 -8.45 -11.97
C LEU A 151 7.74 -8.76 -11.84
N PHE A 152 8.57 -7.72 -11.86
CA PHE A 152 10.01 -7.87 -11.71
C PHE A 152 10.38 -8.55 -10.39
N THR A 153 9.75 -8.12 -9.29
CA THR A 153 10.11 -8.62 -7.95
C THR A 153 9.59 -10.03 -7.70
N VAL A 154 8.41 -10.40 -8.23
CA VAL A 154 7.92 -11.79 -8.15
C VAL A 154 8.95 -12.76 -8.73
N PHE A 155 9.43 -12.51 -9.95
CA PHE A 155 10.38 -13.40 -10.60
C PHE A 155 11.76 -13.36 -9.95
N LEU A 156 12.25 -12.17 -9.60
CA LEU A 156 13.56 -12.02 -8.97
C LEU A 156 13.61 -12.71 -7.60
N ALA A 157 12.57 -12.52 -6.77
CA ALA A 157 12.47 -13.15 -5.47
C ALA A 157 12.33 -14.68 -5.59
N GLY A 158 11.54 -15.15 -6.59
CA GLY A 158 11.41 -16.58 -6.85
C GLY A 158 12.73 -17.23 -7.15
N ALA A 159 13.48 -16.68 -8.12
CA ALA A 159 14.81 -17.18 -8.44
C ALA A 159 15.77 -17.10 -7.24
N TRP A 160 15.71 -16.00 -6.48
CA TRP A 160 16.55 -15.84 -5.29
C TRP A 160 16.27 -16.91 -4.25
N PHE A 161 15.00 -17.11 -3.88
CA PHE A 161 14.64 -18.07 -2.84
C PHE A 161 14.83 -19.52 -3.26
N GLU A 162 14.75 -19.84 -4.56
CA GLU A 162 15.06 -21.15 -5.09
C GLU A 162 16.55 -21.51 -4.88
N TYR A 163 17.46 -20.56 -5.15
CA TYR A 163 18.90 -20.80 -5.05
C TYR A 163 19.49 -20.60 -3.66
N PHE A 164 18.95 -19.65 -2.90
CA PHE A 164 19.53 -19.20 -1.62
C PHE A 164 18.68 -19.52 -0.41
N GLY A 165 17.46 -20.04 -0.59
CA GLY A 165 16.55 -20.40 0.51
C GLY A 165 15.75 -19.24 1.10
N MET A 166 14.70 -19.61 1.83
CA MET A 166 13.73 -18.67 2.39
C MET A 166 14.23 -17.92 3.64
N HIS A 167 15.36 -18.31 4.23
CA HIS A 167 15.93 -17.62 5.39
C HIS A 167 16.29 -16.15 5.09
N HIS A 168 16.41 -15.77 3.82
CA HIS A 168 16.60 -14.39 3.41
C HIS A 168 15.29 -13.55 3.39
N PHE A 169 14.13 -14.16 3.63
CA PHE A 169 12.82 -13.45 3.57
C PHE A 169 12.75 -12.21 4.48
N PRO A 170 13.23 -12.22 5.75
CA PRO A 170 13.25 -11.01 6.56
C PRO A 170 14.11 -9.90 5.96
N GLY A 171 15.27 -10.24 5.40
CA GLY A 171 16.15 -9.28 4.74
C GLY A 171 15.50 -8.62 3.51
N TRP A 172 14.83 -9.40 2.67
CA TRP A 172 14.05 -8.90 1.54
C TRP A 172 12.90 -8.01 1.98
N THR A 173 12.24 -8.36 3.10
CA THR A 173 11.15 -7.56 3.66
C THR A 173 11.66 -6.19 4.10
N VAL A 174 12.74 -6.13 4.87
CA VAL A 174 13.34 -4.87 5.30
C VAL A 174 13.84 -4.05 4.11
N LEU A 175 14.54 -4.66 3.16
CA LEU A 175 15.07 -3.97 1.98
C LEU A 175 13.95 -3.35 1.13
N SER A 176 12.89 -4.11 0.87
CA SER A 176 11.76 -3.61 0.07
C SER A 176 10.99 -2.51 0.79
N LEU A 177 10.75 -2.62 2.10
CA LEU A 177 10.12 -1.56 2.89
C LEU A 177 11.03 -0.34 3.04
N ALA A 178 12.36 -0.52 3.08
CA ALA A 178 13.31 0.60 3.02
C ALA A 178 13.20 1.34 1.67
N ALA A 179 13.06 0.61 0.56
CA ALA A 179 12.82 1.23 -0.75
C ALA A 179 11.48 1.98 -0.79
N VAL A 180 10.42 1.43 -0.18
CA VAL A 180 9.13 2.14 -0.02
C VAL A 180 9.32 3.39 0.83
N ALA A 181 9.96 3.30 1.98
CA ALA A 181 10.21 4.46 2.85
C ALA A 181 11.02 5.54 2.11
N ALA A 182 12.12 5.17 1.46
CA ALA A 182 12.94 6.10 0.68
C ALA A 182 12.12 6.81 -0.41
N SER A 183 11.28 6.08 -1.15
CA SER A 183 10.44 6.67 -2.20
C SER A 183 9.35 7.60 -1.63
N VAL A 184 8.76 7.26 -0.48
CA VAL A 184 7.77 8.11 0.21
C VAL A 184 8.43 9.39 0.75
N TRP A 185 9.66 9.32 1.24
CA TRP A 185 10.41 10.50 1.67
C TRP A 185 10.76 11.46 0.51
N MET A 186 10.78 10.96 -0.73
CA MET A 186 10.95 11.80 -1.93
C MET A 186 9.67 12.55 -2.33
N LEU A 187 8.49 12.20 -1.77
CA LEU A 187 7.24 12.88 -2.09
C LEU A 187 7.31 14.36 -1.70
N PRO A 188 6.74 15.27 -2.53
CA PRO A 188 6.65 16.67 -2.19
C PRO A 188 5.75 16.87 -0.96
N ASN A 189 6.05 17.88 -0.15
CA ASN A 189 5.20 18.26 0.98
C ASN A 189 3.91 18.90 0.45
N LEU A 190 2.91 18.08 0.22
CA LEU A 190 1.58 18.52 -0.19
C LEU A 190 0.74 18.66 1.10
N LYS A 191 0.41 19.89 1.45
CA LYS A 191 -0.55 20.18 2.52
C LYS A 191 -1.91 20.39 1.86
N GLU A 192 -2.85 19.53 2.19
CA GLU A 192 -4.22 19.64 1.67
C GLU A 192 -5.03 20.58 2.57
N ALA A 193 -5.88 21.38 1.94
CA ALA A 193 -6.80 22.23 2.71
C ALA A 193 -7.80 21.33 3.43
N VAL A 194 -7.82 21.41 4.76
CA VAL A 194 -8.83 20.74 5.57
C VAL A 194 -10.15 21.47 5.34
N PRO A 195 -11.25 20.81 4.95
CA PRO A 195 -12.53 21.44 4.81
C PRO A 195 -12.98 22.02 6.16
N LEU A 196 -13.15 23.35 6.22
CA LEU A 196 -13.55 24.06 7.44
C LEU A 196 -15.01 23.78 7.86
N ASN A 197 -15.79 23.16 7.00
CA ASN A 197 -17.18 22.82 7.27
C ASN A 197 -17.35 21.30 7.36
N ASP A 198 -17.59 20.85 8.57
CA ASP A 198 -18.08 19.51 8.91
C ASP A 198 -19.55 19.36 8.46
N THR A 199 -19.84 19.60 7.19
CA THR A 199 -21.10 19.16 6.62
C THR A 199 -21.06 17.64 6.58
N LYS A 200 -21.61 17.02 7.62
CA LYS A 200 -21.82 15.57 7.68
C LYS A 200 -22.62 15.19 6.44
N VAL A 201 -21.91 14.81 5.37
CA VAL A 201 -22.57 14.29 4.17
C VAL A 201 -23.27 13.00 4.60
N ALA A 202 -24.60 13.02 4.56
CA ALA A 202 -25.37 11.83 4.84
C ALA A 202 -25.02 10.77 3.81
N VAL A 203 -24.26 9.77 4.22
CA VAL A 203 -23.73 8.71 3.34
C VAL A 203 -24.88 7.84 2.78
N TRP A 204 -25.93 7.65 3.59
CA TRP A 204 -27.04 6.76 3.25
C TRP A 204 -27.86 7.18 2.00
N PRO A 205 -28.21 8.45 1.78
CA PRO A 205 -28.85 8.87 0.54
C PRO A 205 -27.97 8.66 -0.71
N VAL A 206 -26.64 8.76 -0.58
CA VAL A 206 -25.70 8.53 -1.69
C VAL A 206 -25.66 7.04 -2.04
N LEU A 207 -25.58 6.16 -1.04
CA LEU A 207 -25.56 4.72 -1.24
C LEU A 207 -26.84 4.18 -1.87
N ARG A 208 -27.99 4.84 -1.67
CA ARG A 208 -29.29 4.47 -2.28
C ARG A 208 -29.44 4.90 -3.73
N GLN A 209 -28.53 5.68 -4.27
CA GLN A 209 -28.57 6.04 -5.69
C GLN A 209 -28.29 4.79 -6.53
N LYS A 210 -29.16 4.51 -7.51
CA LYS A 210 -29.06 3.32 -8.36
C LYS A 210 -27.66 3.11 -8.99
N PRO A 211 -26.98 4.15 -9.56
CA PRO A 211 -25.63 3.98 -10.10
C PRO A 211 -24.61 3.55 -9.04
N VAL A 212 -24.69 4.12 -7.83
CA VAL A 212 -23.78 3.82 -6.72
C VAL A 212 -24.02 2.40 -6.22
N MET A 213 -25.27 2.00 -6.06
CA MET A 213 -25.64 0.64 -5.65
C MET A 213 -25.14 -0.40 -6.67
N TRP A 214 -25.36 -0.19 -7.97
CA TRP A 214 -24.87 -1.10 -9.01
C TRP A 214 -23.34 -1.16 -9.08
N PHE A 215 -22.67 -0.04 -8.84
CA PHE A 215 -21.20 0.00 -8.74
C PHE A 215 -20.71 -0.91 -7.60
N PHE A 216 -21.29 -0.83 -6.41
CA PHE A 216 -20.90 -1.67 -5.28
C PHE A 216 -21.22 -3.15 -5.51
N ILE A 217 -22.36 -3.46 -6.12
CA ILE A 217 -22.72 -4.84 -6.50
C ILE A 217 -21.70 -5.40 -7.50
N ALA A 218 -21.38 -4.65 -8.55
CA ALA A 218 -20.39 -5.07 -9.54
C ALA A 218 -18.99 -5.24 -8.92
N ALA A 219 -18.57 -4.30 -8.06
CA ALA A 219 -17.30 -4.38 -7.33
C ALA A 219 -17.24 -5.61 -6.41
N PHE A 220 -18.33 -5.93 -5.71
CA PHE A 220 -18.42 -7.12 -4.87
C PHE A 220 -18.21 -8.41 -5.69
N PHE A 221 -18.94 -8.58 -6.80
CA PHE A 221 -18.77 -9.76 -7.65
C PHE A 221 -17.39 -9.81 -8.32
N HIS A 222 -16.81 -8.66 -8.68
CA HIS A 222 -15.46 -8.58 -9.22
C HIS A 222 -14.42 -9.09 -8.20
N VAL A 223 -14.49 -8.61 -6.95
CA VAL A 223 -13.58 -9.08 -5.89
C VAL A 223 -13.79 -10.56 -5.62
N LEU A 224 -15.03 -11.03 -5.56
CA LEU A 224 -15.36 -12.44 -5.33
C LEU A 224 -14.75 -13.35 -6.41
N SER A 225 -14.78 -12.93 -7.68
CA SER A 225 -14.22 -13.71 -8.79
C SER A 225 -12.69 -13.83 -8.76
N HIS A 226 -11.98 -12.97 -7.99
CA HIS A 226 -10.54 -13.01 -7.83
C HIS A 226 -10.08 -13.76 -6.57
N MET A 227 -11.02 -14.19 -5.72
CA MET A 227 -10.75 -14.91 -4.48
C MET A 227 -10.93 -16.44 -4.60
N GLY A 228 -11.33 -16.93 -5.80
CA GLY A 228 -11.58 -18.34 -6.09
C GLY A 228 -10.39 -19.13 -6.61
#